data_35ed11aa64248d0180e305a093e8eeda
#
_entry.id   35ed11aa64248d0180e305a093e8eeda
#
_cell.length_a   1.000
_cell.length_b   1.000
_cell.length_c   1.000
_cell.angle_alpha   90.00
_cell.angle_beta   90.00
_cell.angle_gamma   90.00
#
_symmetry.space_group_name_H-M   'P 1'
#
loop_
_entity.id
_entity.type
_entity.pdbx_description
1 polymer ?
#
loop_
_entity_poly.entity_id
_entity_poly.type
_entity_poly.pdbx_seq_one_letter_code
_entity_poly.pdbx_strand_id
1 'polypeptide(L)'
;MENNNKFNDLSKVPVELYDDGVNYGMCYTIQAPEKTLRKITSIIDKIKEICGAEAEDCFFIPMSVIMNGLIGEGDYDGHIMGYELIANGSLVILTMCRGDAIVPFRDCLLEAFPEINYIEILN
;
A
#
# COMPACT_ATOMS: atom_id res chain seq x y z
N MET A 1 12.54 6.31 21.19
CA MET A 1 12.29 6.28 20.72
C MET A 1 11.85 5.89 20.09
N GLU A 2 11.77 5.69 19.81
CA GLU A 2 11.41 5.45 19.18
C GLU A 2 10.74 5.06 18.66
N ASN A 3 10.48 4.85 18.63
CA ASN A 3 9.88 4.45 18.07
C ASN A 3 9.29 4.22 17.55
N ASN A 4 9.19 4.08 17.20
CA ASN A 4 8.67 4.03 16.74
C ASN A 4 7.92 3.81 16.21
N ASN A 5 8.04 3.52 15.76
CA ASN A 5 7.09 3.90 15.25
C ASN A 5 6.78 3.35 13.99
N LYS A 6 6.49 2.13 13.86
CA LYS A 6 6.08 1.58 12.71
C LYS A 6 4.86 2.11 12.20
N PHE A 7 4.12 2.72 13.00
CA PHE A 7 2.90 3.19 12.48
C PHE A 7 2.99 4.59 12.10
N ASN A 8 4.04 5.16 12.09
CA ASN A 8 4.31 6.31 11.91
C ASN A 8 3.74 7.09 11.14
N ASP A 9 3.82 7.79 10.85
CA ASP A 9 3.69 8.61 10.11
C ASP A 9 2.38 9.02 9.79
N LEU A 10 1.30 8.76 10.56
CA LEU A 10 0.05 9.42 10.45
C LEU A 10 0.21 10.90 10.56
N SER A 11 1.24 11.34 11.23
CA SER A 11 1.43 12.75 11.38
C SER A 11 1.75 13.44 10.06
N LYS A 12 2.11 12.70 9.07
CA LYS A 12 2.43 13.28 7.78
C LYS A 12 1.25 13.30 6.84
N VAL A 13 0.14 12.71 7.23
CA VAL A 13 -1.04 12.66 6.39
C VAL A 13 -2.12 13.48 7.06
N PRO A 14 -2.60 14.55 6.43
CA PRO A 14 -3.62 15.39 7.08
C PRO A 14 -4.83 14.58 7.48
N VAL A 15 -5.33 14.82 8.66
CA VAL A 15 -6.44 14.06 9.20
C VAL A 15 -7.67 14.16 8.30
N GLU A 16 -7.87 15.31 7.70
CA GLU A 16 -9.02 15.51 6.85
C GLU A 16 -9.11 14.52 5.70
N LEU A 17 -7.98 14.00 5.28
CA LEU A 17 -8.00 13.06 4.17
C LEU A 17 -8.72 11.78 4.55
N TYR A 18 -8.82 11.50 5.83
CA TYR A 18 -9.43 10.24 6.26
C TYR A 18 -10.94 10.27 6.13
N ASP A 19 -11.53 11.45 6.17
CA ASP A 19 -12.98 11.55 6.11
C ASP A 19 -13.48 12.01 4.77
N ASP A 20 -12.58 12.12 3.82
CA ASP A 20 -12.91 12.75 2.58
C ASP A 20 -13.16 11.69 1.52
N GLY A 21 -14.18 11.84 0.73
CA GLY A 21 -14.47 10.92 -0.35
C GLY A 21 -13.73 11.23 -1.62
N VAL A 22 -12.77 12.14 -1.54
CA VAL A 22 -11.99 12.53 -2.70
C VAL A 22 -10.83 11.58 -2.92
N ASN A 23 -10.43 11.40 -4.15
CA ASN A 23 -9.29 10.54 -4.47
C ASN A 23 -7.99 11.31 -4.38
N TYR A 24 -6.99 10.68 -3.83
CA TYR A 24 -5.67 11.27 -3.63
C TYR A 24 -4.60 10.33 -4.13
N GLY A 25 -3.55 10.90 -4.71
CA GLY A 25 -2.38 10.12 -5.06
C GLY A 25 -1.48 10.04 -3.84
N MET A 26 -1.19 8.83 -3.41
CA MET A 26 -0.37 8.62 -2.22
C MET A 26 0.82 7.74 -2.55
N CYS A 27 1.90 7.97 -1.84
CA CYS A 27 3.11 7.20 -1.99
C CYS A 27 3.40 6.51 -0.66
N TYR A 28 3.43 5.19 -0.69
CA TYR A 28 3.76 4.40 0.50
C TYR A 28 5.18 3.88 0.34
N THR A 29 6.03 4.19 1.29
CA THR A 29 7.40 3.68 1.30
C THR A 29 7.51 2.70 2.45
N ILE A 30 7.75 1.44 2.13
CA ILE A 30 7.77 0.37 3.10
C ILE A 30 9.19 -0.10 3.34
N GLN A 31 9.60 -0.13 4.60
CA GLN A 31 10.90 -0.68 4.97
C GLN A 31 10.70 -1.96 5.74
N ALA A 32 11.32 -3.01 5.27
CA ALA A 32 11.18 -4.33 5.84
C ALA A 32 12.33 -5.19 5.34
N PRO A 33 12.52 -6.36 5.92
CA PRO A 33 13.52 -7.28 5.38
C PRO A 33 13.22 -7.58 3.91
N GLU A 34 14.27 -7.76 3.14
CA GLU A 34 14.11 -7.97 1.70
C GLU A 34 13.16 -9.12 1.38
N LYS A 35 13.22 -10.17 2.17
CA LYS A 35 12.35 -11.30 1.99
C LYS A 35 10.88 -10.91 2.06
N THR A 36 10.54 -10.04 3.01
CA THR A 36 9.18 -9.56 3.16
C THR A 36 8.79 -8.68 1.99
N LEU A 37 9.69 -7.81 1.56
CA LEU A 37 9.39 -6.92 0.45
C LEU A 37 9.15 -7.72 -0.83
N ARG A 38 9.92 -8.78 -1.05
CA ARG A 38 9.72 -9.61 -2.22
C ARG A 38 8.42 -10.38 -2.16
N LYS A 39 7.98 -10.73 -0.97
CA LYS A 39 6.69 -11.38 -0.81
C LYS A 39 5.59 -10.43 -1.22
N ILE A 40 5.69 -9.19 -0.80
CA ILE A 40 4.67 -8.20 -1.10
C ILE A 40 4.60 -7.97 -2.62
N THR A 41 5.75 -7.77 -3.25
CA THR A 41 5.74 -7.54 -4.70
C THR A 41 5.23 -8.77 -5.45
N SER A 42 5.54 -9.94 -4.95
CA SER A 42 5.09 -11.18 -5.58
C SER A 42 3.57 -11.27 -5.56
N ILE A 43 2.98 -10.89 -4.46
CA ILE A 43 1.53 -10.91 -4.33
C ILE A 43 0.89 -9.88 -5.27
N ILE A 44 1.48 -8.69 -5.34
CA ILE A 44 0.95 -7.66 -6.21
C ILE A 44 1.07 -8.11 -7.67
N ASP A 45 2.20 -8.71 -8.03
CA ASP A 45 2.41 -9.21 -9.39
C ASP A 45 1.35 -10.24 -9.75
N LYS A 46 1.06 -11.13 -8.82
CA LYS A 46 0.10 -12.18 -9.08
C LYS A 46 -1.30 -11.63 -9.26
N ILE A 47 -1.67 -10.68 -8.43
CA ILE A 47 -2.99 -10.09 -8.55
C ILE A 47 -3.11 -9.28 -9.83
N LYS A 48 -2.04 -8.62 -10.22
CA LYS A 48 -2.00 -7.89 -11.47
C LYS A 48 -2.29 -8.83 -12.63
N GLU A 49 -1.69 -10.01 -12.59
CA GLU A 49 -1.91 -10.99 -13.62
C GLU A 49 -3.35 -11.47 -13.64
N ILE A 50 -3.88 -11.77 -12.47
CA ILE A 50 -5.22 -12.31 -12.36
C ILE A 50 -6.26 -11.29 -12.79
N CYS A 51 -6.03 -10.03 -12.49
CA CYS A 51 -6.98 -9.00 -12.84
C CYS A 51 -6.90 -8.61 -14.31
N GLY A 52 -6.06 -9.31 -15.06
CA GLY A 52 -6.02 -9.07 -16.49
C GLY A 52 -5.47 -7.72 -16.85
N ALA A 53 -4.56 -7.26 -16.07
CA ALA A 53 -3.95 -5.98 -16.37
C ALA A 53 -3.05 -6.11 -17.56
N GLU A 54 -3.50 -6.84 -18.53
CA GLU A 54 -2.73 -6.99 -19.73
C GLU A 54 -2.89 -5.77 -20.59
N ALA A 55 -3.75 -4.88 -20.25
CA ALA A 55 -3.81 -3.63 -20.95
C ALA A 55 -2.54 -2.93 -20.54
N GLU A 56 -1.59 -2.98 -21.37
CA GLU A 56 -0.31 -2.58 -20.96
C GLU A 56 -0.22 -1.14 -20.60
N ASP A 57 -1.10 -0.32 -21.02
CA ASP A 57 -1.03 1.06 -20.60
C ASP A 57 -1.94 1.34 -19.45
N CYS A 58 -2.57 0.37 -18.86
CA CYS A 58 -3.40 0.58 -17.72
C CYS A 58 -2.88 -0.21 -16.58
N PHE A 59 -2.40 0.45 -15.58
CA PHE A 59 -1.82 -0.23 -14.48
C PHE A 59 -2.71 0.01 -13.28
N PHE A 60 -3.87 -0.59 -13.28
CA PHE A 60 -4.81 -0.38 -12.19
C PHE A 60 -5.04 -1.69 -11.46
N ILE A 61 -4.38 -1.86 -10.35
CA ILE A 61 -4.56 -3.04 -9.53
C ILE A 61 -5.44 -2.65 -8.37
N PRO A 62 -6.64 -3.21 -8.25
CA PRO A 62 -7.56 -2.79 -7.19
C PRO A 62 -7.00 -3.07 -5.81
N MET A 63 -7.00 -2.07 -4.96
CA MET A 63 -6.52 -2.22 -3.61
C MET A 63 -7.40 -3.19 -2.82
N SER A 64 -8.70 -3.16 -3.09
CA SER A 64 -9.62 -4.04 -2.39
C SER A 64 -9.31 -5.51 -2.63
N VAL A 65 -8.86 -5.85 -3.83
CA VAL A 65 -8.53 -7.24 -4.14
C VAL A 65 -7.29 -7.65 -3.36
N ILE A 66 -6.32 -6.76 -3.25
CA ILE A 66 -5.12 -7.06 -2.50
C ILE A 66 -5.44 -7.21 -1.02
N MET A 67 -6.20 -6.28 -0.48
CA MET A 67 -6.55 -6.34 0.94
C MET A 67 -7.36 -7.60 1.25
N ASN A 68 -8.30 -7.93 0.35
CA ASN A 68 -9.09 -9.12 0.55
C ASN A 68 -8.21 -10.37 0.54
N GLY A 69 -7.23 -10.41 -0.33
CA GLY A 69 -6.33 -11.55 -0.39
C GLY A 69 -5.40 -11.64 0.80
N LEU A 70 -5.07 -10.51 1.41
CA LEU A 70 -4.14 -10.49 2.53
C LEU A 70 -4.80 -10.73 3.88
N ILE A 71 -5.93 -10.09 4.12
CA ILE A 71 -6.56 -10.17 5.44
C ILE A 71 -8.03 -10.58 5.39
N GLY A 72 -8.51 -10.96 4.19
CA GLY A 72 -9.86 -11.48 4.08
C GLY A 72 -10.94 -10.42 4.01
N GLU A 73 -10.60 -9.17 3.93
CA GLU A 73 -11.59 -8.12 3.81
C GLU A 73 -10.99 -6.93 3.10
N GLY A 74 -11.74 -6.30 2.27
CA GLY A 74 -11.29 -5.14 1.54
C GLY A 74 -12.44 -4.62 0.73
N ASP A 75 -12.84 -3.40 1.00
CA ASP A 75 -14.02 -2.84 0.36
C ASP A 75 -13.79 -1.36 0.12
N TYR A 76 -12.57 -0.99 -0.19
CA TYR A 76 -12.24 0.41 -0.36
C TYR A 76 -11.92 0.73 -1.80
N ASP A 77 -12.27 1.93 -2.22
CA ASP A 77 -11.98 2.39 -3.57
C ASP A 77 -10.54 2.85 -3.66
N GLY A 78 -9.84 2.27 -4.57
CA GLY A 78 -8.45 2.67 -4.79
C GLY A 78 -7.73 1.68 -5.65
N HIS A 79 -6.64 2.14 -6.24
CA HIS A 79 -5.84 1.32 -7.13
C HIS A 79 -4.38 1.55 -6.87
N ILE A 80 -3.58 0.52 -7.08
CA ILE A 80 -2.15 0.67 -7.10
C ILE A 80 -1.78 1.06 -8.52
N MET A 81 -1.08 2.18 -8.63
CA MET A 81 -0.70 2.72 -9.93
C MET A 81 0.70 2.29 -10.32
N GLY A 82 1.49 1.88 -9.37
CA GLY A 82 2.85 1.43 -9.64
C GLY A 82 3.51 0.98 -8.36
N TYR A 83 4.58 0.22 -8.50
CA TYR A 83 5.34 -0.21 -7.33
C TYR A 83 6.74 -0.59 -7.79
N GLU A 84 7.70 -0.39 -6.92
CA GLU A 84 9.08 -0.64 -7.27
C GLU A 84 9.89 -0.97 -6.04
N LEU A 85 10.67 -2.03 -6.13
CA LEU A 85 11.59 -2.42 -5.07
C LEU A 85 12.88 -1.65 -5.28
N ILE A 86 13.21 -0.81 -4.33
CA ILE A 86 14.38 0.05 -4.44
C ILE A 86 15.59 -0.62 -3.83
N ALA A 87 16.74 -0.38 -4.43
CA ALA A 87 17.96 -1.07 -4.03
C ALA A 87 18.34 -0.86 -2.57
N ASN A 88 17.88 0.21 -1.96
CA ASN A 88 18.25 0.47 -0.57
C ASN A 88 17.41 -0.30 0.43
N GLY A 89 16.58 -1.22 -0.03
CA GLY A 89 15.80 -2.03 0.89
C GLY A 89 14.43 -1.47 1.19
N SER A 90 13.86 -0.71 0.29
CA SER A 90 12.51 -0.19 0.44
C SER A 90 11.65 -0.61 -0.72
N LEU A 91 10.35 -0.69 -0.47
CA LEU A 91 9.38 -0.92 -1.52
C LEU A 91 8.50 0.32 -1.58
N VAL A 92 8.40 0.91 -2.75
CA VAL A 92 7.56 2.07 -2.96
C VAL A 92 6.32 1.65 -3.69
N ILE A 93 5.17 2.03 -3.17
CA ILE A 93 3.88 1.73 -3.81
C ILE A 93 3.16 3.05 -4.04
N LEU A 94 2.78 3.30 -5.27
CA LEU A 94 2.03 4.49 -5.62
C LEU A 94 0.57 4.12 -5.79
N THR A 95 -0.30 4.85 -5.15
CA THR A 95 -1.73 4.55 -5.18
C THR A 95 -2.52 5.79 -5.54
N MET A 96 -3.73 5.53 -6.04
CA MET A 96 -4.75 6.56 -6.18
C MET A 96 -5.94 6.00 -5.45
N CYS A 97 -6.32 6.58 -4.33
CA CYS A 97 -7.39 6.02 -3.51
C CYS A 97 -8.17 7.10 -2.80
N ARG A 98 -9.34 6.73 -2.36
CA ARG A 98 -10.15 7.66 -1.58
C ARG A 98 -9.46 7.91 -0.26
N GLY A 99 -9.76 9.08 0.32
CA GLY A 99 -9.13 9.42 1.59
C GLY A 99 -9.35 8.40 2.67
N ASP A 100 -10.54 7.78 2.68
CA ASP A 100 -10.85 6.82 3.72
C ASP A 100 -10.18 5.46 3.50
N ALA A 101 -9.45 5.29 2.41
CA ALA A 101 -8.73 4.03 2.18
C ALA A 101 -7.25 4.13 2.52
N ILE A 102 -6.75 5.33 2.77
CA ILE A 102 -5.32 5.55 2.97
C ILE A 102 -4.79 4.78 4.16
N VAL A 103 -5.42 4.97 5.30
CA VAL A 103 -4.96 4.31 6.52
C VAL A 103 -5.30 2.83 6.55
N PRO A 104 -6.50 2.42 6.13
CA PRO A 104 -6.79 0.99 6.10
C PRO A 104 -5.82 0.19 5.23
N PHE A 105 -5.35 0.75 4.13
CA PHE A 105 -4.39 0.04 3.30
C PHE A 105 -3.08 -0.15 4.05
N ARG A 106 -2.61 0.88 4.74
CA ARG A 106 -1.42 0.77 5.55
C ARG A 106 -1.60 -0.29 6.63
N ASP A 107 -2.74 -0.24 7.32
CA ASP A 107 -2.98 -1.18 8.42
C ASP A 107 -3.06 -2.61 7.91
N CYS A 108 -3.62 -2.80 6.72
CA CYS A 108 -3.67 -4.11 6.11
C CYS A 108 -2.26 -4.67 5.90
N LEU A 109 -1.37 -3.84 5.38
CA LEU A 109 0.01 -4.28 5.15
C LEU A 109 0.70 -4.64 6.46
N LEU A 110 0.47 -3.82 7.49
CA LEU A 110 1.10 -4.10 8.78
C LEU A 110 0.55 -5.35 9.42
N GLU A 111 -0.72 -5.61 9.22
CA GLU A 111 -1.33 -6.81 9.79
C GLU A 111 -0.85 -8.05 9.06
N ALA A 112 -0.78 -7.99 7.75
CA ALA A 112 -0.39 -9.15 6.95
C ALA A 112 1.11 -9.43 7.05
N PHE A 113 1.91 -8.39 7.26
CA PHE A 113 3.36 -8.54 7.31
C PHE A 113 3.94 -7.87 8.54
N PRO A 114 3.86 -8.55 9.68
CA PRO A 114 4.34 -7.94 10.93
C PRO A 114 5.83 -7.64 10.93
N GLU A 115 6.57 -8.17 9.97
CA GLU A 115 8.00 -7.88 9.88
C GLU A 115 8.30 -6.49 9.35
N ILE A 116 7.29 -5.80 8.86
CA ILE A 116 7.51 -4.45 8.36
C ILE A 116 8.00 -3.56 9.49
N ASN A 117 9.09 -2.87 9.24
CA ASN A 117 9.65 -1.98 10.24
C ASN A 117 8.98 -0.62 10.22
N TYR A 118 8.52 -0.19 9.07
CA TYR A 118 8.13 1.19 8.93
C TYR A 118 7.40 1.43 7.60
N ILE A 119 6.37 2.21 7.62
CA ILE A 119 5.70 2.65 6.40
C ILE A 119 5.54 4.15 6.48
N GLU A 120 6.08 4.84 5.49
CA GLU A 120 5.92 6.27 5.39
C GLU A 120 4.91 6.55 4.30
N ILE A 121 3.96 7.43 4.56
CA ILE A 121 2.93 7.78 3.60
C ILE A 121 3.04 9.26 3.28
N LEU A 122 3.19 9.56 2.01
CA LEU A 122 3.30 10.93 1.56
C LEU A 122 2.30 11.18 0.44
N ASN A 123 1.84 12.41 0.39
CA ASN A 123 0.88 12.81 -0.64
C ASN A 123 1.58 13.19 -1.97
#